data_9f4dd14325566ba22dc4e1cf7d00b0cc
#
_entry.id   9f4dd14325566ba22dc4e1cf7d00b0cc
#
_cell.length_a   1.000
_cell.length_b   1.000
_cell.length_c   1.000
_cell.angle_alpha   90.00
_cell.angle_beta   90.00
_cell.angle_gamma   90.00
#
_symmetry.space_group_name_H-M   'P 1'
#
loop_
_entity.id
_entity.type
_entity.pdbx_description
1 polymer ?
#
loop_
_entity_poly.entity_id
_entity_poly.type
_entity_poly.pdbx_seq_one_letter_code
_entity_poly.pdbx_strand_id
1 'polypeptide(L)'
;NRGGKLQMMKVVDRPNMTDYLIVGQQMDVEWVDIPDPAAGLIRKHPNGDGVVQQGLAAGGTAFVALEGCAVMEDRVYFTSKLGGRAMAGYVLEYHPGLEKIWMVYESAGHSYFSGPDNIVVSPRGGLVVCEDRLNAEKGAQNVCGLTRDGEFFRFCQVNPRLKGVYAGHDLSRSALYSEWAGATFSQDGDWMFINIFNPGVTLAITGPWQDGYF
;
A
#
# COMPACT_ATOMS: atom_id res chain seq x y z
N ASN A 1 31.26 2.12 6.78
CA ASN A 1 30.04 2.87 6.42
C ASN A 1 30.33 3.70 5.17
N ARG A 2 29.90 3.23 4.03
CA ARG A 2 29.82 4.06 2.82
C ARG A 2 28.50 4.80 2.94
N GLY A 3 28.50 6.10 3.21
CA GLY A 3 27.31 6.91 3.34
C GLY A 3 26.34 6.67 2.17
N GLY A 4 25.04 6.82 2.44
CA GLY A 4 23.99 6.80 1.43
C GLY A 4 23.48 8.22 1.14
N LYS A 5 22.66 8.37 0.11
CA LYS A 5 21.91 9.58 -0.18
C LYS A 5 20.42 9.33 0.10
N LEU A 6 19.75 10.32 0.65
CA LEU A 6 18.29 10.35 0.66
C LEU A 6 17.82 11.11 -0.58
N GLN A 7 16.91 10.53 -1.31
CA GLN A 7 16.37 11.12 -2.53
C GLN A 7 14.84 11.01 -2.52
N MET A 8 14.17 11.92 -3.22
CA MET A 8 12.75 11.88 -3.48
C MET A 8 12.51 11.52 -4.96
N MET A 9 11.51 10.70 -5.22
CA MET A 9 11.10 10.35 -6.57
C MET A 9 10.52 11.57 -7.28
N LYS A 10 10.93 11.74 -8.53
CA LYS A 10 10.38 12.72 -9.46
C LYS A 10 9.86 11.99 -10.69
N VAL A 11 8.56 11.98 -10.88
CA VAL A 11 7.93 11.52 -12.13
C VAL A 11 7.98 12.69 -13.12
N VAL A 12 8.62 12.47 -14.27
CA VAL A 12 8.85 13.53 -15.25
C VAL A 12 7.51 14.07 -15.76
N ASP A 13 7.40 15.38 -15.83
CA ASP A 13 6.19 16.12 -16.22
C ASP A 13 4.94 15.85 -15.35
N ARG A 14 5.14 15.24 -14.17
CA ARG A 14 4.07 14.95 -13.21
C ARG A 14 4.42 15.42 -11.80
N PRO A 15 4.23 16.69 -11.48
CA PRO A 15 4.52 17.21 -10.14
C PRO A 15 3.57 16.67 -9.07
N ASN A 16 2.43 16.11 -9.50
CA ASN A 16 1.40 15.55 -8.61
C ASN A 16 0.80 14.27 -9.21
N MET A 17 0.77 13.19 -8.41
CA MET A 17 0.20 11.89 -8.76
C MET A 17 -1.12 11.60 -8.04
N THR A 18 -1.73 12.62 -7.42
CA THR A 18 -3.01 12.47 -6.69
C THR A 18 -4.19 12.25 -7.63
N ASP A 19 -4.12 12.90 -8.80
CA ASP A 19 -5.21 12.97 -9.74
C ASP A 19 -5.25 11.78 -10.72
N TYR A 20 -5.85 12.05 -11.87
CA TYR A 20 -6.07 11.12 -12.94
C TYR A 20 -4.78 10.53 -13.51
N LEU A 21 -4.66 9.21 -13.40
CA LEU A 21 -3.64 8.41 -14.05
C LEU A 21 -4.31 7.40 -15.00
N ILE A 22 -3.60 6.99 -16.03
CA ILE A 22 -4.04 5.90 -16.92
C ILE A 22 -3.33 4.64 -16.48
N VAL A 23 -4.10 3.58 -16.18
CA VAL A 23 -3.54 2.26 -15.85
C VAL A 23 -2.64 1.78 -16.99
N GLY A 24 -1.43 1.33 -16.66
CA GLY A 24 -0.45 0.85 -17.61
C GLY A 24 0.35 1.92 -18.36
N GLN A 25 0.00 3.20 -18.22
CA GLN A 25 0.79 4.27 -18.82
C GLN A 25 2.13 4.40 -18.11
N GLN A 26 3.21 4.14 -18.85
CA GLN A 26 4.57 4.30 -18.35
C GLN A 26 4.99 5.77 -18.33
N MET A 27 5.63 6.17 -17.25
CA MET A 27 6.17 7.51 -17.04
C MET A 27 7.63 7.41 -16.62
N ASP A 28 8.45 8.35 -17.07
CA ASP A 28 9.86 8.42 -16.68
C ASP A 28 10.02 8.88 -15.24
N VAL A 29 11.02 8.31 -14.55
CA VAL A 29 11.37 8.64 -13.17
C VAL A 29 12.80 9.16 -13.11
N GLU A 30 12.97 10.22 -12.36
CA GLU A 30 14.26 10.75 -11.90
C GLU A 30 14.27 10.76 -10.36
N TRP A 31 15.42 10.94 -9.76
CA TRP A 31 15.58 11.06 -8.32
C TRP A 31 16.23 12.37 -7.96
N VAL A 32 15.61 13.16 -7.10
CA VAL A 32 16.13 14.43 -6.62
C VAL A 32 16.74 14.29 -5.23
N ASP A 33 17.92 14.85 -5.03
CA ASP A 33 18.64 14.75 -3.75
C ASP A 33 17.93 15.55 -2.64
N ILE A 34 17.95 15.00 -1.43
CA ILE A 34 17.57 15.68 -0.19
C ILE A 34 18.87 16.10 0.52
N PRO A 35 19.27 17.37 0.44
CA PRO A 35 20.59 17.79 0.95
C PRO A 35 20.73 17.73 2.48
N ASP A 36 19.62 17.91 3.22
CA ASP A 36 19.60 17.80 4.68
C ASP A 36 18.56 16.78 5.16
N PRO A 37 18.92 15.48 5.22
CA PRO A 37 18.03 14.44 5.71
C PRO A 37 17.65 14.59 7.19
N ALA A 38 18.44 15.32 7.97
CA ALA A 38 18.19 15.55 9.38
C ALA A 38 17.15 16.65 9.66
N ALA A 39 16.78 17.43 8.65
CA ALA A 39 15.79 18.51 8.80
C ALA A 39 14.45 18.01 9.34
N GLY A 40 14.06 16.76 9.05
CA GLY A 40 12.86 16.12 9.58
C GLY A 40 12.86 15.88 11.09
N LEU A 41 14.01 15.94 11.75
CA LEU A 41 14.12 15.81 13.21
C LEU A 41 13.83 17.12 13.95
N ILE A 42 13.74 18.23 13.24
CA ILE A 42 13.47 19.55 13.81
C ILE A 42 11.96 19.70 14.00
N ARG A 43 11.46 19.41 15.19
CA ARG A 43 10.03 19.45 15.57
C ARG A 43 9.32 20.80 15.34
N LYS A 44 10.03 21.86 14.99
CA LYS A 44 9.48 23.20 14.73
C LYS A 44 10.12 23.85 13.51
N HIS A 45 10.18 23.14 12.41
CA HIS A 45 10.49 23.81 11.16
C HIS A 45 9.32 24.75 10.83
N PRO A 46 9.54 26.05 10.57
CA PRO A 46 8.47 27.04 10.37
C PRO A 46 7.50 26.69 9.23
N ASN A 47 7.90 25.79 8.35
CA ASN A 47 7.11 25.38 7.20
C ASN A 47 6.71 23.90 7.22
N GLY A 48 6.75 23.18 8.35
CA GLY A 48 6.39 21.77 8.46
C GLY A 48 7.52 20.82 8.01
N ASP A 49 7.27 19.91 7.15
CA ASP A 49 8.07 18.73 6.83
C ASP A 49 9.35 19.05 6.03
N GLY A 50 10.43 19.43 6.69
CA GLY A 50 11.67 19.90 6.06
C GLY A 50 12.21 18.99 4.93
N VAL A 51 12.14 17.67 5.08
CA VAL A 51 12.58 16.69 4.06
C VAL A 51 11.66 16.71 2.84
N VAL A 52 10.35 16.72 3.06
CA VAL A 52 9.34 16.76 1.97
C VAL A 52 9.47 18.06 1.18
N GLN A 53 9.63 19.19 1.86
CA GLN A 53 9.79 20.48 1.19
C GLN A 53 11.06 20.58 0.35
N GLN A 54 12.19 20.04 0.85
CA GLN A 54 13.41 19.98 0.05
C GLN A 54 13.19 19.20 -1.24
N GLY A 55 12.55 18.03 -1.15
CA GLY A 55 12.25 17.21 -2.30
C GLY A 55 11.33 17.89 -3.30
N LEU A 56 10.23 18.48 -2.84
CA LEU A 56 9.29 19.22 -3.70
C LEU A 56 9.94 20.43 -4.36
N ALA A 57 10.76 21.19 -3.62
CA ALA A 57 11.50 22.34 -4.16
C ALA A 57 12.54 21.94 -5.22
N ALA A 58 13.07 20.72 -5.12
CA ALA A 58 13.96 20.11 -6.13
C ALA A 58 13.20 19.50 -7.32
N GLY A 59 11.86 19.60 -7.34
CA GLY A 59 11.00 19.07 -8.42
C GLY A 59 10.52 17.64 -8.18
N GLY A 60 10.64 17.12 -6.97
CA GLY A 60 10.07 15.84 -6.59
C GLY A 60 8.54 15.81 -6.74
N THR A 61 8.00 14.63 -6.96
CA THR A 61 6.56 14.43 -7.20
C THR A 61 5.81 14.27 -5.89
N ALA A 62 4.68 14.94 -5.76
CA ALA A 62 3.73 14.74 -4.66
C ALA A 62 2.85 13.51 -4.93
N PHE A 63 2.78 12.63 -3.96
CA PHE A 63 1.82 11.54 -3.89
C PHE A 63 0.87 11.79 -2.70
N VAL A 64 -0.24 11.06 -2.67
CA VAL A 64 -1.18 11.15 -1.55
C VAL A 64 -1.23 9.84 -0.79
N ALA A 65 -1.09 9.90 0.54
CA ALA A 65 -1.26 8.79 1.45
C ALA A 65 -0.58 7.49 0.93
N LEU A 66 0.72 7.55 0.67
CA LEU A 66 1.52 6.36 0.38
C LEU A 66 1.64 5.51 1.64
N GLU A 67 1.45 4.19 1.51
CA GLU A 67 1.41 3.27 2.63
C GLU A 67 2.37 2.09 2.41
N GLY A 68 1.88 0.95 1.93
CA GLY A 68 2.68 -0.26 1.78
C GLY A 68 3.70 -0.19 0.65
N CYS A 69 4.81 -0.90 0.84
CA CYS A 69 5.86 -1.04 -0.16
C CYS A 69 6.39 -2.48 -0.15
N ALA A 70 6.49 -3.09 -1.33
CA ALA A 70 6.99 -4.45 -1.49
C ALA A 70 7.88 -4.57 -2.74
N VAL A 71 8.77 -5.55 -2.73
CA VAL A 71 9.67 -5.83 -3.86
C VAL A 71 9.37 -7.22 -4.39
N MET A 72 9.21 -7.34 -5.70
CA MET A 72 9.10 -8.60 -6.42
C MET A 72 10.07 -8.58 -7.59
N GLU A 73 11.06 -9.47 -7.55
CA GLU A 73 12.13 -9.51 -8.54
C GLU A 73 12.88 -8.17 -8.63
N ASP A 74 12.84 -7.51 -9.77
CA ASP A 74 13.47 -6.21 -10.04
C ASP A 74 12.49 -5.03 -9.99
N ARG A 75 11.33 -5.19 -9.37
CA ARG A 75 10.24 -4.22 -9.31
C ARG A 75 9.87 -3.86 -7.89
N VAL A 76 9.48 -2.63 -7.70
CA VAL A 76 9.00 -2.10 -6.43
C VAL A 76 7.53 -1.73 -6.60
N TYR A 77 6.69 -2.29 -5.75
CA TYR A 77 5.27 -1.98 -5.69
C TYR A 77 4.99 -1.13 -4.47
N PHE A 78 4.15 -0.14 -4.62
CA PHE A 78 3.66 0.63 -3.49
C PHE A 78 2.23 1.10 -3.69
N THR A 79 1.55 1.30 -2.57
CA THR A 79 0.15 1.66 -2.52
C THR A 79 -0.01 3.14 -2.23
N SER A 80 -1.05 3.73 -2.81
CA SER A 80 -1.59 5.00 -2.39
C SER A 80 -3.02 4.76 -1.91
N LYS A 81 -3.26 4.99 -0.64
CA LYS A 81 -4.53 4.75 0.03
C LYS A 81 -5.64 5.66 -0.47
N LEU A 82 -5.26 6.85 -0.90
CA LEU A 82 -6.13 7.85 -1.51
C LEU A 82 -5.62 8.17 -2.91
N GLY A 83 -6.38 8.87 -3.67
CA GLY A 83 -6.03 9.27 -5.03
C GLY A 83 -6.73 8.43 -6.09
N GLY A 84 -6.40 8.70 -7.35
CA GLY A 84 -7.15 8.20 -8.49
C GLY A 84 -8.48 8.91 -8.68
N ARG A 85 -9.24 8.54 -9.72
CA ARG A 85 -10.51 9.18 -10.10
C ARG A 85 -11.56 9.15 -9.01
N ALA A 86 -11.61 8.06 -8.25
CA ALA A 86 -12.60 7.88 -7.18
C ALA A 86 -12.05 8.30 -5.80
N MET A 87 -10.83 8.80 -5.72
CA MET A 87 -10.11 9.04 -4.46
C MET A 87 -10.14 7.82 -3.52
N ALA A 88 -10.10 6.64 -4.11
CA ALA A 88 -10.24 5.36 -3.43
C ALA A 88 -8.94 4.54 -3.42
N GLY A 89 -7.89 5.10 -4.00
CA GLY A 89 -6.54 4.55 -3.98
C GLY A 89 -6.15 3.75 -5.22
N TYR A 90 -4.86 3.47 -5.31
CA TYR A 90 -4.25 2.75 -6.44
C TYR A 90 -2.97 2.01 -6.01
N VAL A 91 -2.50 1.13 -6.87
CA VAL A 91 -1.22 0.43 -6.74
C VAL A 91 -0.30 0.86 -7.88
N LEU A 92 0.92 1.22 -7.53
CA LEU A 92 1.98 1.60 -8.46
C LEU A 92 3.06 0.52 -8.54
N GLU A 93 3.64 0.39 -9.72
CA GLU A 93 4.83 -0.40 -9.98
C GLU A 93 5.94 0.51 -10.48
N TYR A 94 7.11 0.44 -9.86
CA TYR A 94 8.33 1.11 -10.29
C TYR A 94 9.38 0.07 -10.69
N HIS A 95 9.97 0.24 -11.85
CA HIS A 95 11.05 -0.59 -12.36
C HIS A 95 12.38 0.17 -12.32
N PRO A 96 13.26 -0.08 -11.32
CA PRO A 96 14.51 0.66 -11.16
C PRO A 96 15.44 0.58 -12.38
N GLY A 97 15.54 -0.58 -13.01
CA GLY A 97 16.42 -0.77 -14.17
C GLY A 97 15.97 -0.02 -15.44
N LEU A 98 14.70 0.37 -15.52
CA LEU A 98 14.15 1.15 -16.63
C LEU A 98 13.93 2.62 -16.24
N GLU A 99 14.00 2.95 -14.96
CA GLU A 99 13.59 4.24 -14.40
C GLU A 99 12.20 4.65 -14.86
N LYS A 100 11.25 3.69 -14.78
CA LYS A 100 9.87 3.86 -15.18
C LYS A 100 8.92 3.52 -14.04
N ILE A 101 7.81 4.24 -13.98
CA ILE A 101 6.71 3.98 -13.07
C ILE A 101 5.40 3.95 -13.84
N TRP A 102 4.46 3.11 -13.39
CA TRP A 102 3.09 3.08 -13.91
C TRP A 102 2.11 2.59 -12.86
N MET A 103 0.85 2.91 -13.04
CA MET A 103 -0.22 2.40 -12.21
C MET A 103 -0.66 1.03 -12.73
N VAL A 104 -0.62 0.01 -11.87
CA VAL A 104 -1.04 -1.36 -12.21
C VAL A 104 -2.50 -1.63 -11.83
N TYR A 105 -3.02 -0.88 -10.87
CA TYR A 105 -4.41 -0.99 -10.42
C TYR A 105 -4.91 0.36 -9.91
N GLU A 106 -6.16 0.71 -10.28
CA GLU A 106 -6.90 1.84 -9.72
C GLU A 106 -8.22 1.34 -9.13
N SER A 107 -8.54 1.73 -7.91
CA SER A 107 -9.82 1.41 -7.32
C SER A 107 -10.96 2.11 -8.06
N ALA A 108 -11.96 1.34 -8.45
CA ALA A 108 -13.17 1.87 -9.08
C ALA A 108 -14.11 2.60 -8.10
N GLY A 109 -13.80 2.58 -6.81
CA GLY A 109 -14.56 3.25 -5.75
C GLY A 109 -14.77 2.41 -4.50
N HIS A 110 -15.35 3.04 -3.51
CA HIS A 110 -15.48 2.49 -2.14
C HIS A 110 -16.40 1.27 -2.01
N SER A 111 -17.21 0.95 -3.01
CA SER A 111 -18.15 -0.18 -2.95
C SER A 111 -17.48 -1.54 -3.16
N TYR A 112 -16.33 -1.58 -3.81
CA TYR A 112 -15.64 -2.82 -4.16
C TYR A 112 -14.37 -3.02 -3.35
N PHE A 113 -13.41 -2.13 -3.51
CA PHE A 113 -12.13 -2.10 -2.80
C PHE A 113 -11.64 -0.66 -2.72
N SER A 114 -11.20 -0.22 -1.56
CA SER A 114 -10.65 1.12 -1.42
C SER A 114 -9.65 1.20 -0.28
N GLY A 115 -8.76 2.18 -0.35
CA GLY A 115 -7.74 2.35 0.65
C GLY A 115 -6.74 1.20 0.67
N PRO A 116 -6.08 0.88 -0.47
CA PRO A 116 -4.96 -0.05 -0.46
C PRO A 116 -3.88 0.45 0.48
N ASP A 117 -3.54 -0.36 1.46
CA ASP A 117 -2.61 -0.04 2.53
C ASP A 117 -1.41 -0.98 2.47
N ASN A 118 -1.29 -1.92 3.39
CA ASN A 118 -0.19 -2.87 3.39
C ASN A 118 -0.21 -3.74 2.14
N ILE A 119 0.96 -4.01 1.61
CA ILE A 119 1.16 -4.85 0.42
C ILE A 119 2.30 -5.83 0.66
N VAL A 120 2.14 -7.06 0.20
CA VAL A 120 3.18 -8.08 0.22
C VAL A 120 3.14 -8.89 -1.06
N VAL A 121 4.30 -9.38 -1.46
CA VAL A 121 4.43 -10.30 -2.60
C VAL A 121 4.13 -11.72 -2.14
N SER A 122 3.27 -12.39 -2.86
CA SER A 122 3.04 -13.81 -2.72
C SER A 122 4.24 -14.62 -3.22
N PRO A 123 4.59 -15.74 -2.61
CA PRO A 123 5.63 -16.64 -3.12
C PRO A 123 5.38 -17.14 -4.55
N ARG A 124 4.15 -17.02 -5.04
CA ARG A 124 3.73 -17.44 -6.39
C ARG A 124 3.63 -16.29 -7.38
N GLY A 125 3.99 -15.08 -6.95
CA GLY A 125 4.20 -13.94 -7.82
C GLY A 125 2.99 -13.00 -8.00
N GLY A 126 1.95 -13.16 -7.19
CA GLY A 126 0.88 -12.16 -7.04
C GLY A 126 1.20 -11.16 -5.93
N LEU A 127 0.36 -10.15 -5.81
CA LEU A 127 0.39 -9.20 -4.71
C LEU A 127 -0.80 -9.44 -3.78
N VAL A 128 -0.55 -9.42 -2.48
CA VAL A 128 -1.61 -9.38 -1.46
C VAL A 128 -1.71 -7.95 -0.96
N VAL A 129 -2.89 -7.37 -1.02
CA VAL A 129 -3.15 -5.99 -0.64
C VAL A 129 -4.18 -5.96 0.49
N CYS A 130 -3.83 -5.37 1.59
CA CYS A 130 -4.70 -5.13 2.74
C CYS A 130 -5.49 -3.84 2.53
N GLU A 131 -6.76 -3.85 2.91
CA GLU A 131 -7.63 -2.69 2.83
C GLU A 131 -7.68 -1.96 4.16
N ASP A 132 -7.51 -0.63 4.11
CA ASP A 132 -7.84 0.30 5.20
C ASP A 132 -8.72 1.44 4.68
N ARG A 133 -10.03 1.20 4.67
CA ARG A 133 -11.01 2.18 4.18
C ARG A 133 -11.17 3.34 5.12
N LEU A 134 -11.18 4.54 4.60
CA LEU A 134 -11.52 5.74 5.36
C LEU A 134 -13.00 5.78 5.80
N ASN A 135 -13.86 5.05 5.13
CA ASN A 135 -15.31 4.97 5.40
C ASN A 135 -15.71 3.52 5.70
N ALA A 136 -15.02 2.88 6.62
CA ALA A 136 -15.29 1.50 7.06
C ALA A 136 -16.74 1.27 7.53
N GLU A 137 -17.46 2.34 7.88
CA GLU A 137 -18.89 2.29 8.25
C GLU A 137 -19.79 1.65 7.18
N LYS A 138 -19.32 1.54 5.92
CA LYS A 138 -20.10 1.02 4.80
C LYS A 138 -19.78 -0.43 4.41
N GLY A 139 -18.95 -1.13 5.15
CA GLY A 139 -18.64 -2.53 4.84
C GLY A 139 -17.40 -3.08 5.52
N ALA A 140 -17.31 -4.39 5.57
CA ALA A 140 -16.15 -5.07 6.12
C ALA A 140 -14.92 -4.90 5.22
N GLN A 141 -13.76 -4.74 5.84
CA GLN A 141 -12.46 -4.60 5.20
C GLN A 141 -12.02 -5.91 4.53
N ASN A 142 -11.34 -5.81 3.41
CA ASN A 142 -10.92 -6.94 2.60
C ASN A 142 -9.40 -7.12 2.61
N VAL A 143 -8.98 -8.36 2.38
CA VAL A 143 -7.68 -8.70 1.81
C VAL A 143 -7.91 -9.10 0.38
N CYS A 144 -7.16 -8.53 -0.52
CA CYS A 144 -7.34 -8.76 -1.94
C CYS A 144 -6.05 -9.25 -2.59
N GLY A 145 -6.19 -10.01 -3.67
CA GLY A 145 -5.11 -10.40 -4.55
C GLY A 145 -5.10 -9.56 -5.81
N LEU A 146 -3.91 -9.24 -6.28
CA LEU A 146 -3.67 -8.63 -7.58
C LEU A 146 -2.67 -9.51 -8.33
N THR A 147 -3.11 -10.06 -9.47
CA THR A 147 -2.25 -10.90 -10.30
C THR A 147 -1.27 -10.06 -11.11
N ARG A 148 -0.24 -10.69 -11.68
CA ARG A 148 0.71 -10.02 -12.59
C ARG A 148 0.02 -9.43 -13.84
N ASP A 149 -1.09 -10.03 -14.25
CA ASP A 149 -1.87 -9.59 -15.42
C ASP A 149 -2.87 -8.48 -15.08
N GLY A 150 -2.87 -8.01 -13.82
CA GLY A 150 -3.72 -6.92 -13.35
C GLY A 150 -5.13 -7.37 -12.94
N GLU A 151 -5.39 -8.67 -12.83
CA GLU A 151 -6.64 -9.19 -12.31
C GLU A 151 -6.70 -9.00 -10.79
N PHE A 152 -7.80 -8.43 -10.33
CA PHE A 152 -8.04 -8.15 -8.93
C PHE A 152 -9.15 -9.05 -8.39
N PHE A 153 -8.90 -9.70 -7.26
CA PHE A 153 -9.88 -10.57 -6.61
C PHE A 153 -9.87 -10.40 -5.08
N ARG A 154 -11.04 -10.61 -4.48
CA ARG A 154 -11.17 -10.62 -3.02
C ARG A 154 -10.76 -11.99 -2.49
N PHE A 155 -9.78 -12.01 -1.60
CA PHE A 155 -9.32 -13.23 -0.96
C PHE A 155 -10.10 -13.53 0.32
N CYS A 156 -10.15 -12.58 1.25
CA CYS A 156 -10.94 -12.73 2.46
C CYS A 156 -11.46 -11.38 2.96
N GLN A 157 -12.32 -11.43 3.95
CA GLN A 157 -12.99 -10.26 4.50
C GLN A 157 -13.11 -10.39 6.02
N VAL A 158 -13.01 -9.29 6.75
CA VAL A 158 -13.36 -9.26 8.18
C VAL A 158 -14.80 -9.71 8.33
N ASN A 159 -15.06 -10.66 9.24
CA ASN A 159 -16.41 -11.15 9.46
C ASN A 159 -17.27 -10.12 10.25
N PRO A 160 -18.21 -9.45 9.60
CA PRO A 160 -19.02 -8.42 10.24
C PRO A 160 -20.00 -8.98 11.29
N ARG A 161 -20.15 -10.30 11.36
CA ARG A 161 -21.02 -10.97 12.36
C ARG A 161 -20.30 -11.32 13.64
N LEU A 162 -18.99 -11.16 13.69
CA LEU A 162 -18.23 -11.39 14.92
C LEU A 162 -18.55 -10.29 15.92
N LYS A 163 -19.32 -10.65 16.96
CA LYS A 163 -19.76 -9.74 18.01
C LYS A 163 -19.63 -10.41 19.36
N GLY A 164 -19.26 -9.64 20.37
CA GLY A 164 -19.21 -10.09 21.75
C GLY A 164 -17.83 -10.00 22.36
N VAL A 165 -17.70 -10.53 23.58
CA VAL A 165 -16.45 -10.53 24.33
C VAL A 165 -15.82 -11.91 24.22
N TYR A 166 -14.61 -11.98 23.70
CA TYR A 166 -13.81 -13.19 23.57
C TYR A 166 -12.46 -12.99 24.25
N ALA A 167 -12.15 -13.86 25.19
CA ALA A 167 -10.91 -13.76 25.98
C ALA A 167 -10.65 -12.37 26.57
N GLY A 168 -11.70 -11.66 26.99
CA GLY A 168 -11.61 -10.31 27.55
C GLY A 168 -11.59 -9.16 26.55
N HIS A 169 -11.60 -9.44 25.25
CA HIS A 169 -11.64 -8.43 24.17
C HIS A 169 -13.06 -8.24 23.65
N ASP A 170 -13.54 -7.00 23.69
CA ASP A 170 -14.83 -6.62 23.11
C ASP A 170 -14.70 -6.41 21.61
N LEU A 171 -15.20 -7.36 20.83
CA LEU A 171 -15.21 -7.33 19.36
C LEU A 171 -16.46 -6.67 18.78
N SER A 172 -17.36 -6.14 19.62
CA SER A 172 -18.66 -5.63 19.17
C SER A 172 -18.55 -4.43 18.24
N ARG A 173 -17.50 -3.63 18.38
CA ARG A 173 -17.28 -2.39 17.62
C ARG A 173 -16.03 -2.40 16.77
N SER A 174 -14.92 -2.91 17.30
CA SER A 174 -13.61 -2.75 16.70
C SER A 174 -13.37 -3.62 15.47
N ALA A 175 -13.86 -4.87 15.45
CA ALA A 175 -13.59 -5.79 14.36
C ALA A 175 -14.27 -5.40 13.03
N LEU A 176 -15.44 -4.75 13.07
CA LEU A 176 -16.17 -4.33 11.88
C LEU A 176 -15.48 -3.24 11.06
N TYR A 177 -14.70 -2.40 11.76
CA TYR A 177 -14.11 -1.19 11.18
C TYR A 177 -12.59 -1.24 11.18
N SER A 178 -12.03 -2.36 11.62
CA SER A 178 -10.58 -2.52 11.70
C SER A 178 -9.99 -2.89 10.35
N GLU A 179 -8.88 -2.27 10.06
CA GLU A 179 -8.06 -2.58 8.90
C GLU A 179 -7.40 -3.97 9.01
N TRP A 180 -7.05 -4.49 7.87
CA TRP A 180 -6.09 -5.57 7.75
C TRP A 180 -4.67 -4.99 7.67
N ALA A 181 -3.72 -5.58 8.38
CA ALA A 181 -2.38 -5.06 8.47
C ALA A 181 -1.33 -6.18 8.46
N GLY A 182 -0.13 -5.84 7.99
CA GLY A 182 1.08 -6.64 8.13
C GLY A 182 0.98 -8.05 7.54
N ALA A 183 0.35 -8.22 6.38
CA ALA A 183 0.38 -9.50 5.68
C ALA A 183 1.83 -9.90 5.38
N THR A 184 2.16 -11.17 5.62
CA THR A 184 3.47 -11.75 5.30
C THR A 184 3.36 -13.25 5.10
N PHE A 185 4.28 -13.84 4.34
CA PHE A 185 4.35 -15.28 4.14
C PHE A 185 5.50 -15.89 4.93
N SER A 186 5.34 -17.17 5.32
CA SER A 186 6.46 -17.97 5.77
C SER A 186 7.49 -18.15 4.65
N GLN A 187 8.72 -18.50 5.04
CA GLN A 187 9.82 -18.64 4.07
C GLN A 187 9.56 -19.73 3.02
N ASP A 188 8.86 -20.80 3.39
CA ASP A 188 8.43 -21.87 2.50
C ASP A 188 7.20 -21.52 1.65
N GLY A 189 6.51 -20.43 2.00
CA GLY A 189 5.32 -19.97 1.31
C GLY A 189 4.04 -20.75 1.65
N ASP A 190 4.08 -21.63 2.64
CA ASP A 190 2.94 -22.48 2.99
C ASP A 190 1.94 -21.78 3.93
N TRP A 191 2.38 -20.74 4.62
CA TRP A 191 1.60 -20.00 5.58
C TRP A 191 1.59 -18.51 5.24
N MET A 192 0.42 -17.89 5.31
CA MET A 192 0.26 -16.44 5.34
C MET A 192 -0.13 -16.01 6.75
N PHE A 193 0.58 -15.04 7.30
CA PHE A 193 0.24 -14.40 8.56
C PHE A 193 -0.32 -13.02 8.27
N ILE A 194 -1.39 -12.64 8.96
CA ILE A 194 -2.03 -11.34 8.76
C ILE A 194 -2.71 -10.88 10.05
N ASN A 195 -2.78 -9.59 10.25
CA ASN A 195 -3.35 -9.00 11.45
C ASN A 195 -4.67 -8.29 11.17
N ILE A 196 -5.59 -8.37 12.14
CA ILE A 196 -6.67 -7.41 12.31
C ILE A 196 -6.16 -6.39 13.34
N PHE A 197 -6.01 -5.13 12.94
CA PHE A 197 -5.37 -4.09 13.74
C PHE A 197 -6.05 -3.90 15.10
N ASN A 198 -7.36 -3.78 15.13
CA ASN A 198 -8.17 -3.79 16.36
C ASN A 198 -9.13 -4.98 16.37
N PRO A 199 -9.17 -5.76 17.43
CA PRO A 199 -8.57 -5.62 18.75
C PRO A 199 -7.13 -6.16 18.88
N GLY A 200 -6.41 -6.39 17.81
CA GLY A 200 -5.07 -6.98 17.82
C GLY A 200 -5.12 -8.50 17.75
N VAL A 201 -5.49 -9.02 16.57
CA VAL A 201 -5.54 -10.46 16.29
C VAL A 201 -4.61 -10.79 15.15
N THR A 202 -3.72 -11.76 15.37
CA THR A 202 -2.91 -12.35 14.30
C THR A 202 -3.53 -13.66 13.86
N LEU A 203 -3.74 -13.81 12.57
CA LEU A 203 -4.23 -15.03 11.95
C LEU A 203 -3.11 -15.71 11.17
N ALA A 204 -3.09 -17.03 11.19
CA ALA A 204 -2.27 -17.87 10.33
C ALA A 204 -3.20 -18.61 9.37
N ILE A 205 -2.94 -18.48 8.09
CA ILE A 205 -3.77 -19.03 7.02
C ILE A 205 -2.89 -20.00 6.22
N THR A 206 -3.38 -21.19 6.02
CA THR A 206 -2.79 -22.19 5.11
C THR A 206 -3.86 -22.65 4.14
N GLY A 207 -3.47 -23.06 2.96
CA GLY A 207 -4.43 -23.46 1.94
C GLY A 207 -3.76 -24.11 0.73
N PRO A 208 -4.57 -24.53 -0.23
CA PRO A 208 -4.09 -25.10 -1.49
C PRO A 208 -3.58 -23.97 -2.41
N TRP A 209 -2.52 -23.27 -1.96
CA TRP A 209 -1.90 -22.17 -2.72
C TRP A 209 -1.46 -22.55 -4.13
N GLN A 210 -1.30 -23.89 -4.38
CA GLN A 210 -0.79 -24.43 -5.63
C GLN A 210 -1.66 -24.11 -6.85
N ASP A 211 -2.96 -23.89 -6.63
CA ASP A 211 -3.94 -23.66 -7.69
C ASP A 211 -4.27 -22.17 -7.88
N GLY A 212 -3.53 -21.28 -7.23
CA GLY A 212 -3.79 -19.85 -7.22
C GLY A 212 -2.55 -18.98 -7.38
N TYR A 213 -2.77 -17.69 -7.27
CA TYR A 213 -1.73 -16.64 -7.36
C TYR A 213 -1.11 -16.27 -6.00
N PHE A 214 -1.50 -16.97 -4.93
CA PHE A 214 -0.92 -16.81 -3.60
C PHE A 214 -0.02 -17.97 -3.26
#